data_b27a7394b972d840488de9a920664472
#
_entry.id   b27a7394b972d840488de9a920664472
#
_cell.length_a   1.000
_cell.length_b   1.000
_cell.length_c   1.000
_cell.angle_alpha   90.00
_cell.angle_beta   90.00
_cell.angle_gamma   90.00
#
_symmetry.space_group_name_H-M   'P 1'
#
loop_
_entity.id
_entity.type
_entity.pdbx_description
1 polymer ?
#
loop_
_entity_poly.entity_id
_entity_poly.type
_entity_poly.pdbx_seq_one_letter_code
_entity_poly.pdbx_strand_id
1 'polypeptide(L)'
;MDGSDKGNLVPGSTSTGIYLGVNSATASNLLDDYEEGTWTPTFQNYSGTDQTASGEYTKIGELVIAGGRIGTDGTSDGSTPEIAGLPFTISNDPAINGHGGASINFTTASAHYWQTVNNTSYIQANTNVGAGLNYNDWGHNKEVRFTIIYKVA
;
A
#
# COMPACT_ATOMS: atom_id res chain seq x y z
N MET A 1 -21.79 -28.56 0.16
CA MET A 1 -22.18 -27.14 0.10
C MET A 1 -23.24 -26.94 1.16
N ASP A 2 -22.99 -26.10 2.10
CA ASP A 2 -23.98 -25.64 3.07
C ASP A 2 -24.97 -24.71 2.33
N GLY A 3 -26.26 -25.01 2.41
CA GLY A 3 -27.30 -24.23 1.74
C GLY A 3 -27.55 -22.83 2.31
N SER A 4 -26.77 -22.41 3.31
CA SER A 4 -26.86 -21.07 3.95
C SER A 4 -26.21 -19.95 3.11
N ASP A 5 -25.27 -20.28 2.21
CA ASP A 5 -24.41 -19.29 1.53
C ASP A 5 -24.94 -18.82 0.18
N LYS A 6 -26.22 -19.05 -0.12
CA LYS A 6 -26.90 -18.53 -1.33
C LYS A 6 -26.12 -18.72 -2.65
N GLY A 7 -25.40 -19.85 -2.77
CA GLY A 7 -24.65 -20.20 -3.97
C GLY A 7 -23.17 -19.79 -3.96
N ASN A 8 -22.65 -19.21 -2.90
CA ASN A 8 -21.22 -18.98 -2.74
C ASN A 8 -20.46 -20.30 -2.53
N LEU A 9 -19.27 -20.40 -3.10
CA LEU A 9 -18.35 -21.50 -2.84
C LEU A 9 -17.52 -21.16 -1.61
N VAL A 10 -17.82 -21.82 -0.48
CA VAL A 10 -17.05 -21.66 0.76
C VAL A 10 -16.23 -22.93 0.97
N PRO A 11 -14.88 -22.84 1.00
CA PRO A 11 -14.05 -23.99 1.34
C PRO A 11 -14.33 -24.48 2.77
N GLY A 12 -14.30 -25.79 2.98
CA GLY A 12 -14.53 -26.40 4.30
C GLY A 12 -13.38 -26.21 5.31
N SER A 13 -12.30 -25.55 4.91
CA SER A 13 -11.11 -25.28 5.72
C SER A 13 -10.42 -24.03 5.23
N THR A 14 -9.80 -23.26 6.13
CA THR A 14 -9.02 -22.07 5.82
C THR A 14 -7.70 -22.34 5.09
N SER A 15 -7.30 -23.62 5.00
CA SER A 15 -6.10 -24.05 4.26
C SER A 15 -6.44 -24.62 2.87
N THR A 16 -7.66 -24.44 2.39
CA THR A 16 -8.08 -24.89 1.06
C THR A 16 -8.37 -23.69 0.17
N GLY A 17 -8.05 -23.79 -1.11
CA GLY A 17 -8.28 -22.76 -2.11
C GLY A 17 -8.85 -23.33 -3.40
N ILE A 18 -8.80 -22.55 -4.44
CA ILE A 18 -9.29 -22.91 -5.76
C ILE A 18 -8.10 -23.04 -6.72
N TYR A 19 -7.99 -24.19 -7.40
CA TYR A 19 -7.00 -24.36 -8.45
C TYR A 19 -7.49 -23.73 -9.75
N LEU A 20 -6.75 -22.78 -10.26
CA LEU A 20 -7.10 -22.01 -11.46
C LEU A 20 -6.23 -22.42 -12.66
N GLY A 21 -6.89 -22.69 -13.79
CA GLY A 21 -6.21 -22.94 -15.07
C GLY A 21 -5.52 -24.29 -15.20
N VAL A 22 -5.82 -25.25 -14.32
CA VAL A 22 -5.23 -26.59 -14.31
C VAL A 22 -6.30 -27.68 -14.14
N ASN A 23 -5.99 -28.90 -14.58
CA ASN A 23 -6.86 -30.10 -14.44
C ASN A 23 -6.38 -31.04 -13.32
N SER A 24 -5.34 -30.70 -12.60
CA SER A 24 -4.79 -31.39 -11.44
C SER A 24 -4.29 -30.44 -10.40
N ALA A 25 -4.27 -30.84 -9.13
CA ALA A 25 -3.80 -30.01 -8.02
C ALA A 25 -2.30 -29.71 -8.18
N THR A 26 -1.97 -28.45 -8.40
CA THR A 26 -0.60 -27.93 -8.54
C THR A 26 -0.46 -26.70 -7.65
N ALA A 27 0.44 -26.71 -6.70
CA ALA A 27 0.60 -25.66 -5.70
C ALA A 27 0.75 -24.24 -6.29
N SER A 28 1.43 -24.12 -7.42
CA SER A 28 1.61 -22.83 -8.12
C SER A 28 0.33 -22.23 -8.72
N ASN A 29 -0.74 -23.00 -8.78
CA ASN A 29 -2.04 -22.58 -9.34
C ASN A 29 -3.14 -22.53 -8.27
N LEU A 30 -2.77 -22.68 -7.00
CA LEU A 30 -3.69 -22.59 -5.88
C LEU A 30 -3.92 -21.12 -5.51
N LEU A 31 -5.17 -20.68 -5.60
CA LEU A 31 -5.61 -19.42 -5.00
C LEU A 31 -6.20 -19.75 -3.62
N ASP A 32 -5.43 -19.55 -2.57
CA ASP A 32 -5.78 -19.84 -1.17
C ASP A 32 -5.65 -18.63 -0.25
N ASP A 33 -5.15 -17.51 -0.77
CA ASP A 33 -4.90 -16.29 -0.01
C ASP A 33 -5.42 -15.09 -0.80
N TYR A 34 -6.68 -14.77 -0.56
CA TYR A 34 -7.34 -13.56 -1.06
C TYR A 34 -7.94 -12.79 0.10
N GLU A 35 -7.61 -11.52 0.20
CA GLU A 35 -8.09 -10.65 1.26
C GLU A 35 -8.34 -9.24 0.74
N GLU A 36 -9.43 -8.65 1.17
CA GLU A 36 -9.74 -7.22 0.99
C GLU A 36 -9.96 -6.57 2.34
N GLY A 37 -9.56 -5.32 2.45
CA GLY A 37 -9.77 -4.59 3.69
C GLY A 37 -9.51 -3.10 3.57
N THR A 38 -9.65 -2.46 4.71
CA THR A 38 -9.37 -1.04 4.88
C THR A 38 -8.19 -0.85 5.82
N TRP A 39 -7.51 0.27 5.67
CA TRP A 39 -6.41 0.67 6.55
C TRP A 39 -6.38 2.18 6.71
N THR A 40 -5.62 2.66 7.69
CA THR A 40 -5.49 4.08 7.95
C THR A 40 -4.04 4.50 7.75
N PRO A 41 -3.72 5.21 6.66
CA PRO A 41 -2.38 5.77 6.48
C PRO A 41 -2.07 6.82 7.55
N THR A 42 -0.80 6.88 7.95
CA THR A 42 -0.26 7.88 8.87
C THR A 42 1.02 8.47 8.30
N PHE A 43 1.31 9.75 8.56
CA PHE A 43 2.62 10.30 8.27
C PHE A 43 3.61 9.94 9.37
N GLN A 44 4.82 9.53 8.99
CA GLN A 44 5.96 9.41 9.90
C GLN A 44 6.88 10.61 9.78
N ASN A 45 7.61 10.89 10.87
CA ASN A 45 8.57 12.01 10.95
C ASN A 45 7.93 13.38 10.68
N TYR A 46 6.74 13.57 11.20
CA TYR A 46 5.89 14.72 10.93
C TYR A 46 5.33 15.28 12.24
N SER A 47 5.39 16.59 12.41
CA SER A 47 4.98 17.28 13.64
C SER A 47 3.60 17.94 13.51
N GLY A 48 2.75 17.46 12.63
CA GLY A 48 1.38 17.92 12.45
C GLY A 48 0.36 16.86 12.87
N THR A 49 -0.91 17.20 12.69
CA THR A 49 -2.01 16.26 12.86
C THR A 49 -2.40 15.70 11.49
N ASP A 50 -2.44 14.38 11.38
CA ASP A 50 -2.96 13.72 10.18
C ASP A 50 -4.44 14.06 10.03
N GLN A 51 -4.80 14.64 8.90
CA GLN A 51 -6.19 14.95 8.56
C GLN A 51 -6.71 13.94 7.56
N THR A 52 -7.93 13.50 7.78
CA THR A 52 -8.70 12.70 6.83
C THR A 52 -7.86 11.60 6.15
N ALA A 53 -7.51 10.57 6.88
CA ALA A 53 -6.79 9.42 6.36
C ALA A 53 -7.75 8.25 6.09
N SER A 54 -7.65 7.63 4.94
CA SER A 54 -8.38 6.40 4.61
C SER A 54 -7.68 5.64 3.49
N GLY A 55 -7.74 4.32 3.54
CA GLY A 55 -7.18 3.46 2.52
C GLY A 55 -7.94 2.14 2.40
N GLU A 56 -7.79 1.52 1.27
CA GLU A 56 -8.32 0.20 0.92
C GLU A 56 -7.20 -0.64 0.34
N TYR A 57 -7.29 -1.95 0.46
CA TYR A 57 -6.33 -2.87 -0.14
C TYR A 57 -7.00 -4.14 -0.66
N THR A 58 -6.33 -4.75 -1.61
CA THR A 58 -6.59 -6.12 -2.06
C THR A 58 -5.27 -6.89 -2.04
N LYS A 59 -5.27 -8.07 -1.43
CA LYS A 59 -4.15 -9.01 -1.39
C LYS A 59 -4.51 -10.27 -2.15
N ILE A 60 -3.61 -10.74 -3.00
CA ILE A 60 -3.73 -12.00 -3.74
C ILE A 60 -2.40 -12.74 -3.62
N GLY A 61 -2.36 -13.76 -2.80
CA GLY A 61 -1.10 -14.41 -2.44
C GLY A 61 -0.13 -13.41 -1.81
N GLU A 62 1.06 -13.28 -2.36
CA GLU A 62 2.06 -12.31 -1.89
C GLU A 62 1.87 -10.89 -2.44
N LEU A 63 0.97 -10.68 -3.42
CA LEU A 63 0.78 -9.39 -4.07
C LEU A 63 -0.25 -8.57 -3.33
N VAL A 64 0.12 -7.33 -2.97
CA VAL A 64 -0.78 -6.34 -2.39
C VAL A 64 -0.89 -5.12 -3.30
N ILE A 65 -2.12 -4.71 -3.54
CA ILE A 65 -2.46 -3.43 -4.16
C ILE A 65 -3.14 -2.61 -3.06
N ALA A 66 -2.51 -1.52 -2.62
CA ALA A 66 -3.03 -0.65 -1.59
C ALA A 66 -3.18 0.78 -2.12
N GLY A 67 -4.36 1.33 -1.96
CA GLY A 67 -4.66 2.72 -2.29
C GLY A 67 -5.03 3.50 -1.03
N GLY A 68 -4.83 4.82 -1.08
CA GLY A 68 -5.21 5.65 0.05
C GLY A 68 -5.14 7.14 -0.22
N ARG A 69 -5.63 7.87 0.76
CA ARG A 69 -5.47 9.32 0.84
C ARG A 69 -5.11 9.70 2.27
N ILE A 70 -4.32 10.75 2.39
CA ILE A 70 -3.98 11.37 3.67
C ILE A 70 -3.76 12.86 3.49
N GLY A 71 -4.36 13.65 4.34
CA GLY A 71 -4.19 15.10 4.39
C GLY A 71 -3.19 15.53 5.46
N THR A 72 -2.59 16.70 5.29
CA THR A 72 -1.69 17.31 6.27
C THR A 72 -2.18 18.71 6.65
N ASP A 73 -2.10 19.07 7.93
CA ASP A 73 -2.33 20.45 8.39
C ASP A 73 -1.11 21.07 9.09
N GLY A 74 -0.04 20.34 9.21
CA GLY A 74 1.09 20.71 10.03
C GLY A 74 2.30 21.22 9.27
N THR A 75 3.35 21.48 10.02
CA THR A 75 4.66 21.84 9.53
C THR A 75 5.55 20.60 9.46
N SER A 76 6.35 20.57 8.43
CA SER A 76 7.42 19.59 8.29
C SER A 76 8.51 19.79 9.35
N ASP A 77 9.14 18.69 9.74
CA ASP A 77 10.38 18.70 10.53
C ASP A 77 11.65 18.71 9.65
N GLY A 78 11.48 18.76 8.32
CA GLY A 78 12.57 18.69 7.35
C GLY A 78 12.95 17.27 6.95
N SER A 79 12.28 16.27 7.46
CA SER A 79 12.52 14.85 7.11
C SER A 79 11.88 14.45 5.79
N THR A 80 12.31 13.32 5.26
CA THR A 80 11.70 12.73 4.06
C THR A 80 10.28 12.26 4.36
N PRO A 81 9.29 12.63 3.54
CA PRO A 81 7.92 12.19 3.72
C PRO A 81 7.76 10.68 3.64
N GLU A 82 7.13 10.11 4.64
CA GLU A 82 6.83 8.69 4.73
C GLU A 82 5.35 8.50 5.06
N ILE A 83 4.70 7.58 4.37
CA ILE A 83 3.34 7.14 4.69
C ILE A 83 3.42 5.73 5.23
N ALA A 84 3.06 5.59 6.48
CA ALA A 84 3.12 4.35 7.25
C ALA A 84 1.73 3.74 7.48
N GLY A 85 1.75 2.58 8.13
CA GLY A 85 0.54 1.82 8.46
C GLY A 85 0.04 0.96 7.31
N LEU A 86 0.90 0.64 6.33
CA LEU A 86 0.54 -0.34 5.30
C LEU A 86 0.01 -1.63 5.93
N PRO A 87 -1.00 -2.26 5.33
CA PRO A 87 -1.67 -3.42 5.92
C PRO A 87 -0.75 -4.63 6.14
N PHE A 88 0.33 -4.71 5.37
CA PHE A 88 1.31 -5.81 5.47
C PHE A 88 2.73 -5.28 5.35
N THR A 89 3.67 -6.00 5.98
CA THR A 89 5.10 -5.71 5.85
C THR A 89 5.59 -6.02 4.43
N ILE A 90 6.33 -5.08 3.87
CA ILE A 90 6.92 -5.18 2.54
C ILE A 90 8.03 -6.24 2.56
N SER A 91 8.06 -7.09 1.54
CA SER A 91 9.10 -8.10 1.36
C SER A 91 10.51 -7.50 1.31
N ASN A 92 11.50 -8.29 1.71
CA ASN A 92 12.91 -7.93 1.57
C ASN A 92 13.49 -8.21 0.18
N ASP A 93 12.66 -8.58 -0.78
CA ASP A 93 13.13 -8.87 -2.14
C ASP A 93 13.38 -7.57 -2.93
N PRO A 94 14.65 -7.22 -3.23
CA PRO A 94 14.96 -5.97 -3.94
C PRO A 94 14.49 -5.97 -5.41
N ALA A 95 14.18 -7.14 -5.97
CA ALA A 95 13.68 -7.23 -7.34
C ALA A 95 12.23 -6.74 -7.49
N ILE A 96 11.54 -6.54 -6.37
CA ILE A 96 10.10 -6.27 -6.36
C ILE A 96 9.78 -4.99 -5.57
N ASN A 97 10.73 -4.11 -5.41
CA ASN A 97 10.47 -2.77 -4.86
C ASN A 97 9.47 -2.06 -5.75
N GLY A 98 8.26 -1.94 -5.24
CA GLY A 98 7.17 -1.29 -5.95
C GLY A 98 7.42 0.21 -6.07
N HIS A 99 7.20 0.73 -7.25
CA HIS A 99 7.05 2.15 -7.48
C HIS A 99 5.56 2.44 -7.66
N GLY A 100 5.01 3.28 -6.81
CA GLY A 100 3.61 3.67 -6.91
C GLY A 100 3.45 5.08 -7.46
N GLY A 101 2.35 5.30 -8.16
CA GLY A 101 1.92 6.64 -8.52
C GLY A 101 1.28 7.34 -7.33
N ALA A 102 1.62 8.61 -7.12
CA ALA A 102 0.87 9.47 -6.21
C ALA A 102 0.38 10.70 -6.97
N SER A 103 -0.87 11.05 -6.76
CA SER A 103 -1.42 12.34 -7.16
C SER A 103 -1.36 13.26 -5.94
N ILE A 104 -0.61 14.33 -6.03
CA ILE A 104 -0.40 15.25 -4.93
C ILE A 104 -0.95 16.62 -5.35
N ASN A 105 -1.76 17.22 -4.53
CA ASN A 105 -2.28 18.56 -4.76
C ASN A 105 -1.24 19.60 -4.31
N PHE A 106 -0.19 19.77 -5.10
CA PHE A 106 0.88 20.74 -4.83
C PHE A 106 0.94 21.90 -5.83
N THR A 107 1.49 22.99 -5.33
CA THR A 107 1.75 24.20 -6.14
C THR A 107 3.19 24.28 -6.68
N THR A 108 4.10 23.41 -6.28
CA THR A 108 5.50 23.39 -6.78
C THR A 108 5.80 22.03 -7.41
N ALA A 109 6.05 22.07 -8.70
CA ALA A 109 6.16 20.91 -9.55
C ALA A 109 7.58 20.30 -9.52
N SER A 110 7.76 19.26 -8.73
CA SER A 110 8.77 18.25 -9.08
C SER A 110 8.03 16.91 -9.20
N ALA A 111 8.31 16.14 -10.21
CA ALA A 111 7.70 14.83 -10.36
C ALA A 111 8.14 13.94 -9.19
N HIS A 112 7.17 13.44 -8.47
CA HIS A 112 7.37 12.62 -7.29
C HIS A 112 6.90 11.20 -7.55
N TYR A 113 7.61 10.24 -7.00
CA TYR A 113 7.15 8.87 -6.94
C TYR A 113 7.28 8.36 -5.51
N TRP A 114 6.44 7.41 -5.18
CA TRP A 114 6.52 6.67 -3.94
C TRP A 114 7.22 5.35 -4.16
N GLN A 115 8.09 4.99 -3.26
CA GLN A 115 8.77 3.70 -3.29
C GLN A 115 8.53 2.95 -1.99
N THR A 116 8.51 1.64 -2.09
CA THR A 116 8.51 0.75 -0.95
C THR A 116 9.88 0.75 -0.28
N VAL A 117 9.88 0.57 1.04
CA VAL A 117 11.10 0.34 1.82
C VAL A 117 11.06 -1.08 2.38
N ASN A 118 12.02 -1.90 2.02
CA ASN A 118 12.06 -3.32 2.38
C ASN A 118 11.99 -3.54 3.90
N ASN A 119 11.33 -4.62 4.32
CA ASN A 119 11.14 -4.99 5.73
C ASN A 119 10.41 -3.93 6.57
N THR A 120 9.63 -3.07 5.95
CA THR A 120 8.86 -2.03 6.64
C THR A 120 7.38 -2.08 6.26
N SER A 121 6.57 -1.29 6.95
CA SER A 121 5.17 -1.05 6.61
C SER A 121 4.93 0.42 6.21
N TYR A 122 5.89 1.03 5.53
CA TYR A 122 5.76 2.38 5.02
C TYR A 122 6.31 2.52 3.60
N ILE A 123 5.88 3.56 2.92
CA ILE A 123 6.39 4.02 1.64
C ILE A 123 7.02 5.40 1.81
N GLN A 124 8.03 5.69 1.00
CA GLN A 124 8.79 6.93 1.06
C GLN A 124 8.65 7.71 -0.24
N ALA A 125 8.50 9.02 -0.13
CA ALA A 125 8.47 9.90 -1.30
C ALA A 125 9.88 10.22 -1.79
N ASN A 126 10.07 10.20 -3.10
CA ASN A 126 11.33 10.55 -3.74
C ASN A 126 11.11 11.49 -4.93
N THR A 127 12.18 12.20 -5.30
CA THR A 127 12.23 13.00 -6.53
C THR A 127 12.87 12.21 -7.66
N ASN A 128 12.56 12.56 -8.89
CA ASN A 128 13.17 11.95 -10.09
C ASN A 128 14.70 12.21 -10.21
N VAL A 129 15.28 13.03 -9.36
CA VAL A 129 16.70 13.36 -9.37
C VAL A 129 17.49 12.67 -8.25
N GLY A 130 16.90 11.70 -7.56
CA GLY A 130 17.57 10.92 -6.53
C GLY A 130 17.83 11.65 -5.21
N ALA A 131 17.35 12.86 -5.07
CA ALA A 131 17.32 13.58 -3.78
C ALA A 131 16.00 13.25 -3.08
N GLY A 132 16.04 12.86 -1.82
CA GLY A 132 14.83 12.70 -1.01
C GLY A 132 14.06 14.02 -0.94
N LEU A 133 12.75 13.96 -1.02
CA LEU A 133 11.91 15.08 -0.65
C LEU A 133 11.97 15.27 0.86
N ASN A 134 11.85 16.50 1.29
CA ASN A 134 11.54 16.77 2.69
C ASN A 134 10.15 17.38 2.81
N TYR A 135 9.57 17.33 4.00
CA TYR A 135 8.24 17.88 4.24
C TYR A 135 8.15 19.39 3.99
N ASN A 136 9.26 20.14 3.97
CA ASN A 136 9.25 21.57 3.65
C ASN A 136 8.79 21.85 2.22
N ASP A 137 8.90 20.85 1.33
CA ASP A 137 8.40 20.93 -0.04
C ASP A 137 6.86 20.74 -0.10
N TRP A 138 6.27 20.36 1.04
CA TRP A 138 4.84 20.09 1.19
C TRP A 138 4.16 21.19 1.99
N GLY A 139 3.61 22.16 1.43
CA GLY A 139 2.89 23.22 2.16
C GLY A 139 1.75 22.70 3.05
N HIS A 140 1.20 23.57 3.90
CA HIS A 140 0.04 23.27 4.74
C HIS A 140 -1.21 22.91 3.94
N ASN A 141 -2.13 22.16 4.54
CA ASN A 141 -3.44 21.79 3.98
C ASN A 141 -3.34 21.11 2.60
N LYS A 142 -2.51 20.10 2.50
CA LYS A 142 -2.35 19.30 1.27
C LYS A 142 -2.89 17.90 1.46
N GLU A 143 -3.41 17.34 0.38
CA GLU A 143 -3.85 15.94 0.34
C GLU A 143 -2.98 15.16 -0.64
N VAL A 144 -2.51 14.01 -0.19
CA VAL A 144 -1.83 13.00 -1.01
C VAL A 144 -2.81 11.88 -1.29
N ARG A 145 -2.95 11.53 -2.56
CA ARG A 145 -3.63 10.32 -3.01
C ARG A 145 -2.62 9.43 -3.70
N PHE A 146 -2.63 8.17 -3.36
CA PHE A 146 -1.63 7.24 -3.86
C PHE A 146 -2.20 5.84 -4.09
N THR A 147 -1.54 5.10 -4.95
CA THR A 147 -1.70 3.66 -5.10
C THR A 147 -0.31 3.06 -5.15
N ILE A 148 -0.10 2.01 -4.40
CA ILE A 148 1.16 1.27 -4.34
C ILE A 148 0.88 -0.22 -4.57
N ILE A 149 1.76 -0.86 -5.30
CA ILE A 149 1.76 -2.30 -5.52
C ILE A 149 3.05 -2.85 -4.95
N TYR A 150 2.96 -3.84 -4.08
CA TYR A 150 4.13 -4.43 -3.43
C TYR A 150 3.91 -5.91 -3.12
N LYS A 151 5.01 -6.62 -2.84
CA LYS A 151 4.97 -7.97 -2.30
C LYS A 151 5.15 -7.98 -0.79
N VAL A 152 4.50 -8.91 -0.16
CA VAL A 152 4.65 -9.20 1.28
C VAL A 152 5.67 -10.33 1.50
N ALA A 153 6.19 -10.41 2.72
CA ALA A 153 7.13 -11.46 3.13
C ALA A 153 6.43 -12.80 3.30
#